data_7a634d86495966e7258d53d118196bd7
#
_entry.id   7a634d86495966e7258d53d118196bd7
#
_cell.length_a   1.000
_cell.length_b   1.000
_cell.length_c   1.000
_cell.angle_alpha   90.00
_cell.angle_beta   90.00
_cell.angle_gamma   90.00
#
_symmetry.space_group_name_H-M   'P 1'
#
loop_
_entity.id
_entity.type
_entity.pdbx_description
1 polymer ?
#
loop_
_entity_poly.entity_id
_entity_poly.type
_entity_poly.pdbx_seq_one_letter_code
_entity_poly.pdbx_strand_id
1 'polypeptide(L)'
;MRQRDPFGDATASLRKALEHGLAPGQHLSVADIAAALQLSTSPVREALSRLCGEGLIEDRRGLGYFTRAAPMEDIVGLLDLEAAHVRLAAAAADAPQLREGSDEAVELWIELVLEGCESQPLVESLQRVRRRLAPLRRLNGPTTAVGDDGGEPLDAYYARWRIAAGSLAARFRRLEPDGSEYMRNIV
;
A
#
# COMPACT_ATOMS: atom_id res chain seq x y z
N MET A 1 6.83 -20.06 -26.95
CA MET A 1 5.73 -19.07 -26.80
C MET A 1 5.38 -19.00 -25.32
N ARG A 2 5.57 -17.84 -24.63
CA ARG A 2 5.07 -17.66 -23.26
C ARG A 2 3.55 -17.66 -23.34
N GLN A 3 2.90 -18.57 -22.63
CA GLN A 3 1.45 -18.57 -22.49
C GLN A 3 1.04 -17.27 -21.78
N ARG A 4 0.18 -16.49 -22.40
CA ARG A 4 -0.34 -15.23 -21.82
C ARG A 4 -1.13 -15.61 -20.56
N ASP A 5 -0.80 -14.99 -19.43
CA ASP A 5 -1.54 -15.13 -18.18
C ASP A 5 -2.43 -13.89 -17.94
N PRO A 6 -3.65 -13.87 -18.49
CA PRO A 6 -4.53 -12.71 -18.42
C PRO A 6 -4.90 -12.31 -16.98
N PHE A 7 -4.95 -13.28 -16.07
CA PHE A 7 -5.21 -13.03 -14.66
C PHE A 7 -4.01 -12.37 -13.98
N GLY A 8 -2.80 -12.89 -14.22
CA GLY A 8 -1.57 -12.31 -13.70
C GLY A 8 -1.33 -10.90 -14.23
N ASP A 9 -1.54 -10.70 -15.55
CA ASP A 9 -1.42 -9.40 -16.20
C ASP A 9 -2.40 -8.38 -15.59
N ALA A 10 -3.68 -8.74 -15.42
CA ALA A 10 -4.71 -7.89 -14.81
C ALA A 10 -4.36 -7.55 -13.35
N THR A 11 -3.92 -8.55 -12.58
CA THR A 11 -3.57 -8.36 -11.17
C THR A 11 -2.37 -7.42 -11.01
N ALA A 12 -1.33 -7.59 -11.83
CA ALA A 12 -0.13 -6.73 -11.79
C ALA A 12 -0.45 -5.28 -12.18
N SER A 13 -1.22 -5.07 -13.27
CA SER A 13 -1.63 -3.73 -13.70
C SER A 13 -2.50 -3.03 -12.66
N LEU A 14 -3.47 -3.73 -12.07
CA LEU A 14 -4.32 -3.16 -11.03
C LEU A 14 -3.53 -2.82 -9.76
N ARG A 15 -2.58 -3.66 -9.34
CA ARG A 15 -1.70 -3.35 -8.21
C ARG A 15 -0.87 -2.10 -8.47
N LYS A 16 -0.24 -2.03 -9.64
CA LYS A 16 0.52 -0.86 -10.05
C LYS A 16 -0.34 0.41 -10.02
N ALA A 17 -1.58 0.35 -10.54
CA ALA A 17 -2.51 1.47 -10.49
C ALA A 17 -2.89 1.88 -9.07
N LEU A 18 -3.20 0.92 -8.20
CA LEU A 18 -3.46 1.17 -6.77
C LEU A 18 -2.25 1.77 -6.06
N GLU A 19 -1.07 1.33 -6.43
CA GLU A 19 0.17 1.89 -5.94
C GLU A 19 0.43 3.30 -6.49
N HIS A 20 0.02 3.66 -7.70
CA HIS A 20 0.21 4.97 -8.33
C HIS A 20 -0.87 6.01 -7.97
N GLY A 21 -1.77 5.70 -7.05
CA GLY A 21 -2.62 6.69 -6.40
C GLY A 21 -4.00 6.85 -7.02
N LEU A 22 -4.74 5.75 -7.16
CA LEU A 22 -6.18 5.86 -7.40
C LEU A 22 -6.86 6.60 -6.25
N ALA A 23 -7.82 7.47 -6.59
CA ALA A 23 -8.55 8.23 -5.58
C ALA A 23 -9.31 7.29 -4.60
N PRO A 24 -9.42 7.66 -3.32
CA PRO A 24 -10.19 6.88 -2.35
C PRO A 24 -11.67 6.82 -2.72
N GLY A 25 -12.28 5.63 -2.59
CA GLY A 25 -13.69 5.44 -2.89
C GLY A 25 -14.02 5.47 -4.38
N GLN A 26 -13.02 5.42 -5.25
CA GLN A 26 -13.21 5.40 -6.69
C GLN A 26 -13.79 4.07 -7.16
N HIS A 27 -14.83 4.14 -8.01
CA HIS A 27 -15.41 2.96 -8.65
C HIS A 27 -14.45 2.35 -9.68
N LEU A 28 -14.26 1.04 -9.61
CA LEU A 28 -13.41 0.26 -10.51
C LEU A 28 -14.31 -0.52 -11.50
N SER A 29 -14.56 0.08 -12.66
CA SER A 29 -15.39 -0.53 -13.70
C SER A 29 -14.69 -1.73 -14.35
N VAL A 30 -15.25 -2.91 -14.19
CA VAL A 30 -14.74 -4.14 -14.80
C VAL A 30 -14.66 -4.04 -16.33
N ALA A 31 -15.65 -3.39 -16.94
CA ALA A 31 -15.71 -3.25 -18.39
C ALA A 31 -14.62 -2.33 -18.92
N ASP A 32 -14.42 -1.18 -18.27
CA ASP A 32 -13.42 -0.19 -18.68
C ASP A 32 -12.00 -0.74 -18.49
N ILE A 33 -11.76 -1.41 -17.36
CA ILE A 33 -10.47 -2.06 -17.07
C ILE A 33 -10.19 -3.15 -18.11
N ALA A 34 -11.18 -3.99 -18.42
CA ALA A 34 -11.04 -5.04 -19.43
C ALA A 34 -10.71 -4.46 -20.82
N ALA A 35 -11.39 -3.38 -21.19
CA ALA A 35 -11.12 -2.68 -22.45
C ALA A 35 -9.71 -2.10 -22.48
N ALA A 36 -9.26 -1.42 -21.41
CA ALA A 36 -7.93 -0.83 -21.33
C ALA A 36 -6.82 -1.88 -21.40
N LEU A 37 -6.97 -3.01 -20.71
CA LEU A 37 -6.00 -4.10 -20.72
C LEU A 37 -6.11 -5.04 -21.92
N GLN A 38 -7.08 -4.82 -22.79
CA GLN A 38 -7.39 -5.71 -23.93
C GLN A 38 -7.60 -7.17 -23.47
N LEU A 39 -8.34 -7.34 -22.38
CA LEU A 39 -8.70 -8.61 -21.78
C LEU A 39 -10.22 -8.80 -21.80
N SER A 40 -10.67 -10.03 -21.56
CA SER A 40 -12.09 -10.29 -21.24
C SER A 40 -12.40 -9.87 -19.81
N THR A 41 -13.66 -9.72 -19.46
CA THR A 41 -14.10 -9.31 -18.12
C THR A 41 -13.85 -10.38 -17.04
N SER A 42 -13.69 -11.65 -17.40
CA SER A 42 -13.50 -12.76 -16.45
C SER A 42 -12.19 -12.62 -15.66
N PRO A 43 -10.99 -12.56 -16.27
CA PRO A 43 -9.74 -12.42 -15.55
C PRO A 43 -9.67 -11.10 -14.77
N VAL A 44 -10.33 -10.05 -15.24
CA VAL A 44 -10.41 -8.77 -14.51
C VAL A 44 -11.24 -8.91 -13.23
N ARG A 45 -12.39 -9.59 -13.30
CA ARG A 45 -13.21 -9.89 -12.09
C ARG A 45 -12.44 -10.72 -11.09
N GLU A 46 -11.73 -11.75 -11.54
CA GLU A 46 -10.92 -12.60 -10.68
C GLU A 46 -9.80 -11.78 -10.01
N ALA A 47 -9.12 -10.92 -10.76
CA ALA A 47 -8.09 -10.03 -10.23
C ALA A 47 -8.65 -9.06 -9.18
N LEU A 48 -9.79 -8.41 -9.46
CA LEU A 48 -10.46 -7.53 -8.50
C LEU A 48 -10.92 -8.30 -7.25
N SER A 49 -11.50 -9.48 -7.43
CA SER A 49 -11.91 -10.34 -6.30
C SER A 49 -10.72 -10.71 -5.40
N ARG A 50 -9.58 -11.03 -6.01
CA ARG A 50 -8.34 -11.30 -5.28
C ARG A 50 -7.85 -10.09 -4.50
N LEU A 51 -7.81 -8.91 -5.14
CA LEU A 51 -7.38 -7.66 -4.49
C LEU A 51 -8.34 -7.25 -3.36
N CYS A 52 -9.62 -7.57 -3.50
CA CYS A 52 -10.62 -7.43 -2.43
C CYS A 52 -10.29 -8.35 -1.24
N GLY A 53 -9.99 -9.63 -1.51
CA GLY A 53 -9.56 -10.59 -0.47
C GLY A 53 -8.25 -10.19 0.23
N GLU A 54 -7.38 -9.47 -0.45
CA GLU A 54 -6.15 -8.88 0.11
C GLU A 54 -6.41 -7.56 0.90
N GLY A 55 -7.65 -7.05 0.86
CA GLY A 55 -8.04 -5.81 1.54
C GLY A 55 -7.52 -4.53 0.88
N LEU A 56 -7.10 -4.59 -0.39
CA LEU A 56 -6.62 -3.43 -1.15
C LEU A 56 -7.76 -2.61 -1.75
N ILE A 57 -8.87 -3.28 -2.08
CA ILE A 57 -10.10 -2.68 -2.58
C ILE A 57 -11.29 -3.24 -1.81
N GLU A 58 -12.48 -2.73 -2.02
CA GLU A 58 -13.72 -3.24 -1.44
C GLU A 58 -14.75 -3.59 -2.50
N ASP A 59 -15.51 -4.66 -2.26
CA ASP A 59 -16.70 -5.01 -3.03
C ASP A 59 -17.92 -4.46 -2.29
N ARG A 60 -18.60 -3.49 -2.89
CA ARG A 60 -19.85 -2.93 -2.38
C ARG A 60 -21.01 -3.66 -3.06
N ARG A 61 -21.72 -4.48 -2.29
CA ARG A 61 -22.80 -5.32 -2.79
C ARG A 61 -23.77 -4.55 -3.68
N GLY A 62 -23.91 -4.99 -4.92
CA GLY A 62 -24.79 -4.37 -5.92
C GLY A 62 -24.23 -3.11 -6.60
N LEU A 63 -23.09 -2.59 -6.13
CA LEU A 63 -22.44 -1.40 -6.69
C LEU A 63 -21.11 -1.71 -7.38
N GLY A 64 -20.48 -2.85 -7.06
CA GLY A 64 -19.21 -3.28 -7.66
C GLY A 64 -17.98 -2.96 -6.81
N TYR A 65 -16.83 -2.91 -7.46
CA TYR A 65 -15.53 -2.73 -6.80
C TYR A 65 -15.16 -1.27 -6.67
N PHE A 66 -14.56 -0.93 -5.51
CA PHE A 66 -14.13 0.42 -5.19
C PHE A 66 -12.75 0.40 -4.54
N THR A 67 -11.96 1.45 -4.75
CA THR A 67 -10.76 1.68 -3.95
C THR A 67 -11.15 1.94 -2.50
N ARG A 68 -10.35 1.48 -1.55
CA ARG A 68 -10.64 1.72 -0.14
C ARG A 68 -10.44 3.19 0.23
N ALA A 69 -11.43 3.73 0.94
CA ALA A 69 -11.29 4.95 1.70
C ALA A 69 -10.99 4.54 3.15
N ALA A 70 -9.71 4.44 3.52
CA ALA A 70 -9.35 4.09 4.88
C ALA A 70 -9.72 5.24 5.84
N PRO A 71 -10.53 5.03 6.88
CA PRO A 71 -10.70 6.00 7.94
C PRO A 71 -9.36 6.23 8.67
N MET A 72 -9.20 7.38 9.31
CA MET A 72 -7.96 7.76 9.99
C MET A 72 -7.52 6.74 11.04
N GLU A 73 -8.46 6.19 11.77
CA GLU A 73 -8.23 5.18 12.82
C GLU A 73 -7.59 3.92 12.23
N ASP A 74 -8.03 3.50 11.04
CA ASP A 74 -7.44 2.38 10.31
C ASP A 74 -6.00 2.67 9.86
N ILE A 75 -5.69 3.92 9.51
CA ILE A 75 -4.34 4.33 9.10
C ILE A 75 -3.37 4.23 10.27
N VAL A 76 -3.75 4.75 11.44
CA VAL A 76 -2.92 4.63 12.65
C VAL A 76 -2.74 3.17 13.04
N GLY A 77 -3.81 2.39 13.02
CA GLY A 77 -3.74 0.95 13.30
C GLY A 77 -2.85 0.18 12.31
N LEU A 78 -2.83 0.58 11.02
CA LEU A 78 -1.93 0.01 10.03
C LEU A 78 -0.47 0.39 10.27
N LEU A 79 -0.18 1.63 10.70
CA LEU A 79 1.16 2.05 11.07
C LEU A 79 1.67 1.30 12.30
N ASP A 80 0.80 1.09 13.31
CA ASP A 80 1.14 0.31 14.49
C ASP A 80 1.41 -1.16 14.16
N LEU A 81 0.58 -1.73 13.29
CA LEU A 81 0.74 -3.10 12.82
C LEU A 81 2.02 -3.27 12.00
N GLU A 82 2.33 -2.30 11.12
CA GLU A 82 3.59 -2.30 10.38
C GLU A 82 4.78 -2.24 11.32
N ALA A 83 4.78 -1.31 12.29
CA ALA A 83 5.85 -1.19 13.28
C ALA A 83 6.09 -2.50 14.05
N ALA A 84 5.02 -3.19 14.45
CA ALA A 84 5.12 -4.48 15.12
C ALA A 84 5.71 -5.56 14.22
N HIS A 85 5.27 -5.66 12.97
CA HIS A 85 5.80 -6.63 12.00
C HIS A 85 7.27 -6.37 11.67
N VAL A 86 7.66 -5.10 11.49
CA VAL A 86 9.05 -4.71 11.22
C VAL A 86 9.96 -5.12 12.37
N ARG A 87 9.55 -4.90 13.63
CA ARG A 87 10.35 -5.34 14.80
C ARG A 87 10.50 -6.86 14.86
N LEU A 88 9.41 -7.60 14.61
CA LEU A 88 9.44 -9.05 14.59
C LEU A 88 10.33 -9.58 13.45
N ALA A 89 10.23 -8.99 12.27
CA ALA A 89 11.03 -9.37 11.11
C ALA A 89 12.53 -9.04 11.34
N ALA A 90 12.83 -7.89 11.91
CA ALA A 90 14.21 -7.47 12.24
C ALA A 90 14.85 -8.43 13.25
N ALA A 91 14.11 -8.86 14.26
CA ALA A 91 14.57 -9.86 15.22
C ALA A 91 14.78 -11.23 14.58
N ALA A 92 13.90 -11.64 13.66
CA ALA A 92 14.01 -12.92 12.94
C ALA A 92 15.14 -12.93 11.90
N ALA A 93 15.47 -11.78 11.32
CA ALA A 93 16.53 -11.62 10.33
C ALA A 93 17.92 -11.36 10.95
N ASP A 94 18.03 -11.25 12.28
CA ASP A 94 19.23 -10.75 12.96
C ASP A 94 19.76 -9.46 12.30
N ALA A 95 18.84 -8.55 12.00
CA ALA A 95 19.13 -7.36 11.21
C ALA A 95 20.06 -6.40 11.95
N PRO A 96 20.94 -5.66 11.23
CA PRO A 96 21.82 -4.68 11.83
C PRO A 96 21.00 -3.58 12.50
N GLN A 97 21.56 -3.00 13.57
CA GLN A 97 20.90 -1.91 14.29
C GLN A 97 20.68 -0.69 13.37
N LEU A 98 19.45 -0.21 13.32
CA LEU A 98 19.12 1.04 12.66
C LEU A 98 19.73 2.21 13.44
N ARG A 99 20.56 3.02 12.78
CA ARG A 99 21.29 4.12 13.43
C ARG A 99 20.76 5.52 13.08
N GLU A 100 20.04 5.61 11.98
CA GLU A 100 19.54 6.87 11.43
C GLU A 100 18.02 6.80 11.25
N GLY A 101 17.31 7.83 11.73
CA GLY A 101 15.86 7.91 11.72
C GLY A 101 15.27 8.69 10.53
N SER A 102 16.08 9.05 9.51
CA SER A 102 15.51 9.64 8.29
C SER A 102 14.58 8.66 7.59
N ASP A 103 13.56 9.17 6.89
CA ASP A 103 12.57 8.31 6.23
C ASP A 103 13.24 7.40 5.20
N GLU A 104 14.23 7.89 4.47
CA GLU A 104 14.98 7.12 3.49
C GLU A 104 15.80 6.00 4.13
N ALA A 105 16.50 6.29 5.23
CA ALA A 105 17.32 5.31 5.94
C ALA A 105 16.44 4.19 6.54
N VAL A 106 15.29 4.55 7.11
CA VAL A 106 14.35 3.57 7.67
C VAL A 106 13.74 2.70 6.58
N GLU A 107 13.32 3.28 5.45
CA GLU A 107 12.76 2.50 4.35
C GLU A 107 13.77 1.51 3.75
N LEU A 108 15.02 1.95 3.52
CA LEU A 108 16.10 1.06 3.06
C LEU A 108 16.40 -0.05 4.08
N TRP A 109 16.40 0.29 5.37
CA TRP A 109 16.61 -0.70 6.42
C TRP A 109 15.46 -1.72 6.49
N ILE A 110 14.20 -1.30 6.29
CA ILE A 110 13.06 -2.22 6.22
C ILE A 110 13.18 -3.17 5.03
N GLU A 111 13.66 -2.71 3.87
CA GLU A 111 13.93 -3.56 2.72
C GLU A 111 14.99 -4.62 3.04
N LEU A 112 16.08 -4.22 3.69
CA LEU A 112 17.12 -5.15 4.15
C LEU A 112 16.56 -6.20 5.13
N VAL A 113 15.70 -5.78 6.06
CA VAL A 113 15.02 -6.68 7.01
C VAL A 113 14.14 -7.69 6.27
N LEU A 114 13.40 -7.23 5.26
CA LEU A 114 12.55 -8.12 4.45
C LEU A 114 13.35 -9.15 3.66
N GLU A 115 14.50 -8.75 3.11
CA GLU A 115 15.39 -9.66 2.38
C GLU A 115 16.04 -10.70 3.28
N GLY A 116 16.39 -10.33 4.52
CA GLY A 116 17.04 -11.22 5.50
C GLY A 116 16.06 -12.09 6.30
N CYS A 117 14.76 -11.82 6.25
CA CYS A 117 13.78 -12.55 7.05
C CYS A 117 13.36 -13.86 6.41
N GLU A 118 13.72 -14.99 7.01
CA GLU A 118 13.36 -16.34 6.52
C GLU A 118 11.88 -16.70 6.76
N SER A 119 11.18 -15.98 7.65
CA SER A 119 9.77 -16.24 7.94
C SER A 119 8.85 -15.71 6.85
N GLN A 120 8.60 -16.52 5.83
CA GLN A 120 7.73 -16.18 4.72
C GLN A 120 6.34 -15.66 5.14
N PRO A 121 5.63 -16.25 6.13
CA PRO A 121 4.35 -15.72 6.58
C PRO A 121 4.44 -14.30 7.16
N LEU A 122 5.54 -13.97 7.85
CA LEU A 122 5.77 -12.65 8.41
C LEU A 122 6.06 -11.64 7.31
N VAL A 123 6.91 -12.00 6.34
CA VAL A 123 7.21 -11.16 5.15
C VAL A 123 5.94 -10.85 4.36
N GLU A 124 5.11 -11.86 4.08
CA GLU A 124 3.85 -11.67 3.36
C GLU A 124 2.87 -10.77 4.12
N SER A 125 2.78 -10.94 5.44
CA SER A 125 1.92 -10.11 6.30
C SER A 125 2.39 -8.65 6.32
N LEU A 126 3.69 -8.41 6.50
CA LEU A 126 4.29 -7.08 6.48
C LEU A 126 4.08 -6.40 5.11
N GLN A 127 4.36 -7.11 4.01
CA GLN A 127 4.14 -6.58 2.66
C GLN A 127 2.66 -6.22 2.41
N ARG A 128 1.71 -6.99 2.96
CA ARG A 128 0.28 -6.69 2.85
C ARG A 128 -0.08 -5.37 3.54
N VAL A 129 0.45 -5.13 4.73
CA VAL A 129 0.26 -3.87 5.46
C VAL A 129 0.89 -2.70 4.71
N ARG A 130 2.13 -2.86 4.24
CA ARG A 130 2.86 -1.85 3.47
C ARG A 130 2.11 -1.45 2.18
N ARG A 131 1.56 -2.42 1.45
CA ARG A 131 0.72 -2.14 0.27
C ARG A 131 -0.51 -1.30 0.59
N ARG A 132 -1.14 -1.51 1.76
CA ARG A 132 -2.28 -0.70 2.21
C ARG A 132 -1.89 0.72 2.59
N LEU A 133 -0.67 0.94 3.05
CA LEU A 133 -0.13 2.27 3.40
C LEU A 133 0.51 2.99 2.20
N ALA A 134 0.84 2.29 1.12
CA ALA A 134 1.54 2.86 -0.03
C ALA A 134 0.85 4.11 -0.64
N PRO A 135 -0.49 4.15 -0.82
CA PRO A 135 -1.15 5.36 -1.33
C PRO A 135 -0.99 6.57 -0.40
N LEU A 136 -0.97 6.35 0.92
CA LEU A 136 -0.76 7.41 1.90
C LEU A 136 0.67 7.97 1.84
N ARG A 137 1.66 7.10 1.71
CA ARG A 137 3.08 7.49 1.66
C ARG A 137 3.43 8.36 0.48
N ARG A 138 2.70 8.23 -0.64
CA ARG A 138 2.88 9.07 -1.84
C ARG A 138 2.42 10.51 -1.69
N LEU A 139 1.63 10.82 -0.67
CA LEU A 139 1.18 12.19 -0.40
C LEU A 139 2.27 13.10 0.16
N ASN A 140 3.55 12.75 -0.01
CA ASN A 140 4.69 13.46 0.54
C ASN A 140 4.50 13.70 2.05
N GLY A 141 4.33 12.61 2.76
CA GLY A 141 4.31 12.56 4.23
C GLY A 141 5.69 12.83 4.81
N PRO A 142 5.85 12.58 6.10
CA PRO A 142 6.83 13.23 6.92
C PRO A 142 8.26 13.11 6.39
N THR A 143 8.80 14.25 5.98
CA THR A 143 10.23 14.45 5.71
C THR A 143 10.81 15.42 6.74
N THR A 144 9.99 15.95 7.62
CA THR A 144 10.46 16.87 8.67
C THR A 144 11.22 16.08 9.71
N ALA A 145 12.50 16.35 9.82
CA ALA A 145 13.31 15.99 10.97
C ALA A 145 12.62 16.54 12.23
N VAL A 146 11.91 15.70 12.96
CA VAL A 146 11.69 15.97 14.38
C VAL A 146 13.07 15.86 15.00
N GLY A 147 13.45 16.85 15.82
CA GLY A 147 14.77 16.89 16.44
C GLY A 147 15.09 15.53 17.07
N ASP A 148 16.35 15.22 17.09
CA ASP A 148 16.88 14.02 17.76
C ASP A 148 16.50 14.09 19.25
N ASP A 149 15.36 13.51 19.59
CA ASP A 149 14.84 13.43 20.96
C ASP A 149 15.43 12.23 21.73
N GLY A 150 16.46 11.60 21.18
CA GLY A 150 17.17 10.48 21.81
C GLY A 150 16.38 9.16 21.82
N GLY A 151 15.27 9.09 21.12
CA GLY A 151 14.47 7.88 20.96
C GLY A 151 15.07 6.90 19.93
N GLU A 152 14.56 5.65 19.92
CA GLU A 152 14.94 4.71 18.87
C GLU A 152 14.50 5.24 17.49
N PRO A 153 15.37 5.17 16.45
CA PRO A 153 15.11 5.73 15.12
C PRO A 153 13.81 5.23 14.50
N LEU A 154 13.46 3.96 14.69
CA LEU A 154 12.23 3.35 14.19
C LEU A 154 10.99 3.92 14.89
N ASP A 155 11.06 4.16 16.19
CA ASP A 155 9.95 4.75 16.95
C ASP A 155 9.69 6.19 16.55
N ALA A 156 10.73 6.97 16.35
CA ALA A 156 10.66 8.34 15.86
C ALA A 156 10.03 8.39 14.45
N TYR A 157 10.42 7.47 13.56
CA TYR A 157 9.81 7.34 12.23
C TYR A 157 8.29 7.11 12.32
N TYR A 158 7.83 6.10 13.06
CA TYR A 158 6.41 5.82 13.17
C TYR A 158 5.63 6.90 13.93
N ALA A 159 6.24 7.57 14.90
CA ALA A 159 5.63 8.71 15.59
C ALA A 159 5.31 9.86 14.61
N ARG A 160 6.26 10.23 13.73
CA ARG A 160 6.03 11.24 12.68
C ARG A 160 4.87 10.86 11.77
N TRP A 161 4.82 9.60 11.31
CA TRP A 161 3.75 9.13 10.44
C TRP A 161 2.39 9.12 11.14
N ARG A 162 2.30 8.78 12.43
CA ARG A 162 1.06 8.87 13.22
C ARG A 162 0.57 10.31 13.35
N ILE A 163 1.47 11.24 13.63
CA ILE A 163 1.13 12.68 13.72
C ILE A 163 0.61 13.19 12.37
N ALA A 164 1.25 12.81 11.28
CA ALA A 164 0.86 13.23 9.94
C ALA A 164 -0.42 12.53 9.44
N ALA A 165 -0.80 11.39 9.98
CA ALA A 165 -1.88 10.55 9.48
C ALA A 165 -3.20 11.30 9.28
N GLY A 166 -3.56 12.20 10.21
CA GLY A 166 -4.79 12.98 10.14
C GLY A 166 -4.83 13.93 8.95
N SER A 167 -3.77 14.69 8.76
CA SER A 167 -3.65 15.64 7.63
C SER A 167 -3.55 14.91 6.30
N LEU A 168 -2.82 13.81 6.25
CA LEU A 168 -2.67 12.96 5.06
C LEU A 168 -4.00 12.30 4.69
N ALA A 169 -4.75 11.76 5.65
CA ALA A 169 -6.07 11.19 5.42
C ALA A 169 -7.06 12.24 4.90
N ALA A 170 -6.99 13.48 5.40
CA ALA A 170 -7.81 14.58 4.91
C ALA A 170 -7.43 14.98 3.47
N ARG A 171 -6.13 15.03 3.15
CA ARG A 171 -5.64 15.27 1.77
C ARG A 171 -6.07 14.16 0.84
N PHE A 172 -5.92 12.90 1.25
CA PHE A 172 -6.30 11.72 0.48
C PHE A 172 -7.79 11.73 0.12
N ARG A 173 -8.68 12.12 1.04
CA ARG A 173 -10.13 12.23 0.77
C ARG A 173 -10.51 13.37 -0.17
N ARG A 174 -9.65 14.39 -0.33
CA ARG A 174 -9.89 15.54 -1.24
C ARG A 174 -9.41 15.28 -2.67
N LEU A 175 -8.72 14.17 -2.93
CA LEU A 175 -8.39 13.75 -4.27
C LEU A 175 -9.71 13.35 -4.95
N GLU A 176 -10.29 14.25 -5.75
CA GLU A 176 -11.46 13.93 -6.55
C GLU A 176 -11.10 12.87 -7.60
N PRO A 177 -11.94 11.84 -7.78
CA PRO A 177 -11.69 10.82 -8.78
C PRO A 177 -11.90 11.42 -10.18
N ASP A 178 -10.83 11.84 -10.85
CA ASP A 178 -10.88 12.07 -12.29
C ASP A 178 -10.87 10.71 -13.01
N GLY A 179 -12.04 10.32 -13.51
CA GLY A 179 -12.23 9.04 -14.20
C GLY A 179 -11.33 8.85 -15.43
N SER A 180 -10.72 9.91 -15.97
CA SER A 180 -9.81 9.84 -17.12
C SER A 180 -8.36 9.54 -16.72
N GLU A 181 -7.94 9.99 -15.54
CA GLU A 181 -6.57 9.78 -15.05
C GLU A 181 -6.36 8.35 -14.54
N TYR A 182 -7.38 7.78 -13.96
CA TYR A 182 -7.40 6.40 -13.47
C TYR A 182 -7.10 5.37 -14.57
N MET A 183 -7.68 5.56 -15.77
CA MET A 183 -7.46 4.64 -16.90
C MET A 183 -6.02 4.70 -17.44
N ARG A 184 -5.36 5.85 -17.35
CA ARG A 184 -3.93 6.02 -17.73
C ARG A 184 -2.97 5.29 -16.79
N ASN A 185 -3.37 5.08 -15.55
CA ASN A 185 -2.56 4.40 -14.54
C ASN A 185 -2.69 2.87 -14.61
N ILE A 186 -3.68 2.33 -15.33
CA ILE A 186 -3.90 0.89 -15.50
C ILE A 186 -3.12 0.33 -16.69
N VAL A 187 -2.83 1.14 -17.68
CA VAL A 187 -2.08 0.77 -18.89
C VAL A 187 -0.62 1.12 -18.72
#